data_94bda1afca1a4e1a336dc43034ccf388
#
_entry.id   94bda1afca1a4e1a336dc43034ccf388
#
_cell.length_a   1.000
_cell.length_b   1.000
_cell.length_c   1.000
_cell.angle_alpha   90.00
_cell.angle_beta   90.00
_cell.angle_gamma   90.00
#
_symmetry.space_group_name_H-M   'P 1'
#
loop_
_entity.id
_entity.type
_entity.pdbx_description
1 polymer ?
#
loop_
_entity_poly.entity_id
_entity_poly.type
_entity_poly.pdbx_seq_one_letter_code
_entity_poly.pdbx_strand_id
1 'polypeptide(L)'
;MHRKLKTGLAGLAALAATFVSTTPALAASGPSAAALLAKVKTCSVVSHGKYATDDGESSTISICKSGSAYFWKADMDIDCDGVSTSHCNSSTDPWYQNQTSFETSKGKPFQADSTHYYVIPLPSSRFSYKSAGIKPGSVAAVIYNGKVVYAVFADEGPTNIIGEASYATAKGLGINPDPAVGGADTGVTYIVFQAANPNKIEDTAATKTTGQQFARNFINAN
;
A
#
# COMPACT_ATOMS: atom_id res chain seq x y z
N MET A 1 86.22 7.70 -39.86
CA MET A 1 84.92 8.34 -39.74
C MET A 1 83.87 7.28 -39.39
N HIS A 2 83.59 7.11 -38.08
CA HIS A 2 82.65 6.05 -37.62
C HIS A 2 81.35 6.72 -37.12
N ARG A 3 80.28 6.47 -37.77
CA ARG A 3 78.91 6.94 -37.43
C ARG A 3 78.26 5.88 -36.55
N LYS A 4 77.98 6.20 -35.29
CA LYS A 4 77.24 5.31 -34.37
C LYS A 4 75.75 5.47 -34.60
N LEU A 5 75.08 4.38 -34.89
CA LEU A 5 73.60 4.29 -34.92
C LEU A 5 73.10 4.18 -33.47
N LYS A 6 72.15 5.03 -33.08
CA LYS A 6 71.43 4.92 -31.80
C LYS A 6 70.07 4.25 -32.11
N THR A 7 69.86 3.05 -31.59
CA THR A 7 68.57 2.36 -31.58
C THR A 7 67.74 2.89 -30.41
N GLY A 8 66.63 3.56 -30.70
CA GLY A 8 65.64 3.93 -29.71
C GLY A 8 64.60 2.81 -29.50
N LEU A 9 64.47 2.32 -28.29
CA LEU A 9 63.46 1.42 -27.82
C LEU A 9 62.18 2.20 -27.55
N ALA A 10 61.09 1.99 -28.34
CA ALA A 10 59.79 2.54 -28.06
C ALA A 10 59.02 1.50 -27.20
N GLY A 11 58.82 1.88 -25.91
CA GLY A 11 57.99 1.10 -25.01
C GLY A 11 56.51 1.34 -25.29
N LEU A 12 55.76 0.33 -25.68
CA LEU A 12 54.30 0.30 -25.75
C LEU A 12 53.77 0.10 -24.30
N ALA A 13 53.15 1.13 -23.72
CA ALA A 13 52.38 0.99 -22.51
C ALA A 13 50.95 0.52 -22.89
N ALA A 14 50.61 -0.71 -22.56
CA ALA A 14 49.25 -1.24 -22.71
C ALA A 14 48.40 -0.75 -21.53
N LEU A 15 47.46 0.16 -21.80
CA LEU A 15 46.39 0.50 -20.83
C LEU A 15 45.39 -0.66 -20.80
N ALA A 16 45.36 -1.40 -19.68
CA ALA A 16 44.31 -2.34 -19.39
C ALA A 16 43.08 -1.60 -18.89
N ALA A 17 42.07 -1.44 -19.72
CA ALA A 17 40.76 -0.91 -19.30
C ALA A 17 40.00 -1.99 -18.52
N THR A 18 39.87 -1.86 -17.22
CA THR A 18 39.01 -2.71 -16.38
C THR A 18 37.55 -2.29 -16.58
N PHE A 19 36.78 -3.07 -17.32
CA PHE A 19 35.31 -2.93 -17.37
C PHE A 19 34.73 -3.38 -16.05
N VAL A 20 34.28 -2.43 -15.21
CA VAL A 20 33.45 -2.72 -14.06
C VAL A 20 32.03 -2.99 -14.58
N SER A 21 31.67 -4.26 -14.67
CA SER A 21 30.29 -4.67 -14.97
C SER A 21 29.40 -4.34 -13.78
N THR A 22 28.67 -3.24 -13.85
CA THR A 22 27.59 -2.95 -12.91
C THR A 22 26.40 -3.84 -13.26
N THR A 23 26.25 -4.98 -12.60
CA THR A 23 25.01 -5.76 -12.64
C THR A 23 23.89 -4.88 -12.04
N PRO A 24 22.77 -4.65 -12.76
CA PRO A 24 21.64 -3.95 -12.17
C PRO A 24 21.15 -4.78 -10.97
N ALA A 25 21.16 -4.18 -9.78
CA ALA A 25 20.55 -4.79 -8.61
C ALA A 25 19.05 -4.99 -8.93
N LEU A 26 18.62 -6.24 -9.08
CA LEU A 26 17.19 -6.57 -9.14
C LEU A 26 16.55 -5.99 -7.89
N ALA A 27 15.61 -5.07 -8.09
CA ALA A 27 14.84 -4.51 -6.97
C ALA A 27 14.22 -5.69 -6.20
N ALA A 28 14.63 -5.87 -4.96
CA ALA A 28 14.17 -6.99 -4.15
C ALA A 28 12.64 -6.95 -4.10
N SER A 29 11.99 -8.01 -4.52
CA SER A 29 10.54 -8.16 -4.41
C SER A 29 10.11 -7.98 -2.95
N GLY A 30 8.92 -7.40 -2.73
CA GLY A 30 8.38 -7.25 -1.38
C GLY A 30 8.15 -8.61 -0.71
N PRO A 31 7.92 -8.62 0.61
CA PRO A 31 7.57 -9.84 1.32
C PRO A 31 6.34 -10.52 0.74
N SER A 32 6.29 -11.85 0.82
CA SER A 32 5.13 -12.63 0.40
C SER A 32 3.94 -12.40 1.34
N ALA A 33 2.72 -12.61 0.83
CA ALA A 33 1.51 -12.61 1.63
C ALA A 33 1.62 -13.57 2.84
N ALA A 34 2.13 -14.78 2.62
CA ALA A 34 2.29 -15.78 3.69
C ALA A 34 3.22 -15.29 4.81
N ALA A 35 4.33 -14.62 4.46
CA ALA A 35 5.26 -14.07 5.45
C ALA A 35 4.61 -12.94 6.27
N LEU A 36 3.84 -12.06 5.64
CA LEU A 36 3.11 -11.00 6.33
C LEU A 36 1.99 -11.54 7.22
N LEU A 37 1.17 -12.47 6.70
CA LEU A 37 0.08 -13.10 7.44
C LEU A 37 0.58 -13.89 8.66
N ALA A 38 1.79 -14.47 8.59
CA ALA A 38 2.40 -15.15 9.73
C ALA A 38 2.63 -14.23 10.95
N LYS A 39 2.80 -12.91 10.72
CA LYS A 39 3.04 -11.92 11.78
C LYS A 39 1.76 -11.33 12.39
N VAL A 40 0.61 -11.62 11.80
CA VAL A 40 -0.71 -11.13 12.23
C VAL A 40 -1.69 -12.27 12.55
N LYS A 41 -1.15 -13.41 13.01
CA LYS A 41 -1.97 -14.56 13.42
C LYS A 41 -2.72 -14.29 14.71
N THR A 42 -2.06 -13.65 15.67
CA THR A 42 -2.63 -13.33 16.98
C THR A 42 -3.04 -11.86 17.01
N CYS A 43 -4.28 -11.60 17.41
CA CYS A 43 -4.82 -10.27 17.55
C CYS A 43 -4.64 -9.77 19.00
N SER A 44 -3.77 -8.79 19.19
CA SER A 44 -3.78 -7.94 20.38
C SER A 44 -4.76 -6.80 20.12
N VAL A 45 -6.00 -6.94 20.58
CA VAL A 45 -7.09 -5.99 20.33
C VAL A 45 -6.75 -4.62 20.91
N VAL A 46 -6.91 -3.58 20.09
CA VAL A 46 -6.70 -2.17 20.48
C VAL A 46 -7.93 -1.30 20.26
N SER A 47 -8.95 -1.80 19.56
CA SER A 47 -10.23 -1.10 19.44
C SER A 47 -11.11 -1.34 20.66
N HIS A 48 -11.81 -0.30 21.14
CA HIS A 48 -12.81 -0.38 22.19
C HIS A 48 -14.18 -0.71 21.59
N GLY A 49 -14.36 -1.96 21.16
CA GLY A 49 -15.52 -2.44 20.43
C GLY A 49 -15.12 -2.98 19.04
N LYS A 50 -16.12 -3.49 18.35
CA LYS A 50 -15.95 -4.11 17.03
C LYS A 50 -16.64 -3.28 15.96
N TYR A 51 -16.23 -3.52 14.72
CA TYR A 51 -16.80 -2.95 13.51
C TYR A 51 -17.64 -3.98 12.76
N ALA A 52 -18.64 -3.52 12.06
CA ALA A 52 -19.36 -4.31 11.04
C ALA A 52 -18.59 -4.24 9.70
N THR A 53 -18.88 -5.16 8.81
CA THR A 53 -18.46 -5.11 7.41
C THR A 53 -19.36 -4.18 6.63
N ASP A 54 -20.69 -4.24 6.87
CA ASP A 54 -21.71 -3.45 6.20
C ASP A 54 -22.69 -2.79 7.17
N ASP A 55 -23.49 -1.85 6.65
CA ASP A 55 -24.60 -1.28 7.42
C ASP A 55 -25.67 -2.32 7.72
N GLY A 56 -26.06 -2.39 8.98
CA GLY A 56 -27.01 -3.39 9.47
C GLY A 56 -26.42 -4.75 9.82
N GLU A 57 -25.15 -5.01 9.47
CA GLU A 57 -24.49 -6.26 9.80
C GLU A 57 -23.93 -6.28 11.26
N SER A 58 -23.69 -7.49 11.75
CA SER A 58 -23.16 -7.69 13.09
C SER A 58 -21.72 -7.21 13.22
N SER A 59 -21.42 -6.43 14.25
CA SER A 59 -20.06 -5.96 14.54
C SER A 59 -19.16 -7.12 15.00
N THR A 60 -18.31 -7.60 14.15
CA THR A 60 -17.43 -8.77 14.39
C THR A 60 -15.94 -8.46 14.29
N ILE A 61 -15.55 -7.37 13.62
CA ILE A 61 -14.17 -7.05 13.27
C ILE A 61 -13.52 -6.19 14.36
N SER A 62 -12.36 -6.63 14.84
CA SER A 62 -11.53 -5.84 15.77
C SER A 62 -10.33 -5.26 15.04
N ILE A 63 -9.89 -4.07 15.46
CA ILE A 63 -8.56 -3.57 15.11
C ILE A 63 -7.55 -4.10 16.11
N CYS A 64 -6.50 -4.71 15.59
CA CYS A 64 -5.45 -5.37 16.33
C CYS A 64 -4.11 -4.64 16.17
N LYS A 65 -3.15 -4.90 17.05
CA LYS A 65 -1.78 -4.46 16.96
C LYS A 65 -0.83 -5.63 16.90
N SER A 66 0.21 -5.53 16.07
CA SER A 66 1.36 -6.43 16.04
C SER A 66 2.62 -5.57 15.85
N GLY A 67 3.49 -5.54 16.86
CA GLY A 67 4.66 -4.66 16.85
C GLY A 67 4.30 -3.20 16.55
N SER A 68 4.88 -2.63 15.49
CA SER A 68 4.63 -1.27 15.03
C SER A 68 3.48 -1.14 14.03
N ALA A 69 2.75 -2.23 13.73
CA ALA A 69 1.66 -2.21 12.77
C ALA A 69 0.30 -2.40 13.44
N TYR A 70 -0.73 -1.77 12.86
CA TYR A 70 -2.13 -2.09 13.13
C TYR A 70 -2.67 -2.99 12.02
N PHE A 71 -3.62 -3.85 12.35
CA PHE A 71 -4.22 -4.70 11.33
C PHE A 71 -5.66 -5.08 11.67
N TRP A 72 -6.41 -5.41 10.64
CA TRP A 72 -7.73 -6.05 10.75
C TRP A 72 -7.92 -7.04 9.61
N LYS A 73 -8.84 -7.95 9.83
CA LYS A 73 -9.27 -8.95 8.85
C LYS A 73 -10.76 -8.77 8.64
N ALA A 74 -11.12 -8.39 7.43
CA ALA A 74 -12.48 -8.02 7.08
C ALA A 74 -12.82 -8.52 5.66
N ASP A 75 -13.83 -7.97 5.11
CA ASP A 75 -14.23 -7.98 3.71
C ASP A 75 -13.44 -6.94 2.89
N MET A 76 -13.92 -6.65 1.68
CA MET A 76 -13.54 -5.49 0.90
C MET A 76 -14.75 -4.99 0.11
N ASP A 77 -15.29 -3.86 0.52
CA ASP A 77 -16.16 -3.04 -0.29
C ASP A 77 -15.34 -2.17 -1.25
N ILE A 78 -15.95 -1.80 -2.37
CA ILE A 78 -15.30 -1.02 -3.41
C ILE A 78 -15.60 0.46 -3.22
N ASP A 79 -14.60 1.18 -2.78
CA ASP A 79 -14.65 2.65 -2.74
C ASP A 79 -14.32 3.22 -4.12
N CYS A 80 -15.25 4.00 -4.64
CA CYS A 80 -15.16 4.72 -5.90
C CYS A 80 -15.11 6.24 -5.73
N ASP A 81 -14.99 6.73 -4.51
CA ASP A 81 -15.00 8.17 -4.20
C ASP A 81 -13.81 8.92 -4.81
N GLY A 82 -14.02 10.21 -5.08
CA GLY A 82 -13.02 11.11 -5.63
C GLY A 82 -13.29 11.56 -7.06
N VAL A 83 -12.25 11.61 -7.89
CA VAL A 83 -12.37 12.09 -9.27
C VAL A 83 -13.23 11.14 -10.10
N SER A 84 -14.29 11.69 -10.71
CA SER A 84 -15.18 10.91 -11.60
C SER A 84 -14.43 10.36 -12.81
N THR A 85 -14.65 9.07 -13.09
CA THR A 85 -14.07 8.34 -14.24
C THR A 85 -15.12 7.46 -14.91
N SER A 86 -14.75 6.71 -15.93
CA SER A 86 -15.67 5.76 -16.58
C SER A 86 -16.04 4.58 -15.66
N HIS A 87 -15.21 4.26 -14.67
CA HIS A 87 -15.45 3.14 -13.75
C HIS A 87 -16.05 3.59 -12.41
N CYS A 88 -15.75 4.81 -12.00
CA CYS A 88 -16.11 5.38 -10.71
C CYS A 88 -16.86 6.70 -10.91
N ASN A 89 -18.18 6.69 -10.79
CA ASN A 89 -19.07 7.84 -10.92
C ASN A 89 -20.47 7.50 -10.40
N SER A 90 -21.35 8.49 -10.28
CA SER A 90 -22.70 8.32 -9.76
C SER A 90 -23.63 7.38 -10.58
N SER A 91 -23.23 6.98 -11.79
CA SER A 91 -23.97 6.01 -12.59
C SER A 91 -23.50 4.57 -12.37
N THR A 92 -22.26 4.39 -11.93
CA THR A 92 -21.67 3.07 -11.66
C THR A 92 -21.71 2.71 -10.19
N ASP A 93 -21.74 3.71 -9.30
CA ASP A 93 -21.78 3.56 -7.86
C ASP A 93 -22.89 4.43 -7.26
N PRO A 94 -23.93 3.83 -6.65
CA PRO A 94 -25.02 4.59 -6.02
C PRO A 94 -24.58 5.41 -4.80
N TRP A 95 -23.42 5.09 -4.19
CA TRP A 95 -22.87 5.77 -3.03
C TRP A 95 -21.74 6.73 -3.36
N TYR A 96 -21.41 6.88 -4.65
CA TYR A 96 -20.32 7.73 -5.14
C TYR A 96 -20.38 9.15 -4.61
N GLN A 97 -19.24 9.62 -4.09
CA GLN A 97 -18.98 11.01 -3.74
C GLN A 97 -17.83 11.56 -4.62
N ASN A 98 -17.96 12.81 -5.04
CA ASN A 98 -16.95 13.43 -5.92
C ASN A 98 -15.70 13.93 -5.17
N GLN A 99 -15.50 13.46 -3.95
CA GLN A 99 -14.40 13.83 -3.05
C GLN A 99 -13.95 12.64 -2.24
N THR A 100 -12.67 12.56 -1.93
CA THR A 100 -12.10 11.76 -0.87
C THR A 100 -11.83 12.63 0.36
N SER A 101 -11.83 12.08 1.56
CA SER A 101 -11.59 12.82 2.82
C SER A 101 -10.23 13.51 2.85
N PHE A 102 -9.26 12.98 2.09
CA PHE A 102 -7.94 13.60 1.94
C PHE A 102 -7.65 13.88 0.46
N GLU A 103 -6.66 14.73 0.22
CA GLU A 103 -6.30 15.17 -1.11
C GLU A 103 -4.89 14.70 -1.50
N THR A 104 -4.67 14.60 -2.80
CA THR A 104 -3.36 14.39 -3.39
C THR A 104 -2.40 15.53 -3.05
N SER A 105 -1.10 15.37 -3.33
CA SER A 105 -0.10 16.44 -3.17
C SER A 105 -0.40 17.72 -3.99
N LYS A 106 -1.39 17.65 -4.89
CA LYS A 106 -1.84 18.77 -5.74
C LYS A 106 -3.15 19.38 -5.26
N GLY A 107 -3.68 19.02 -4.08
CA GLY A 107 -4.95 19.53 -3.56
C GLY A 107 -6.15 19.09 -4.41
N LYS A 108 -6.15 17.85 -4.88
CA LYS A 108 -7.25 17.24 -5.65
C LYS A 108 -7.69 15.94 -4.98
N PRO A 109 -8.97 15.56 -5.08
CA PRO A 109 -9.43 14.25 -4.67
C PRO A 109 -8.61 13.14 -5.36
N PHE A 110 -8.54 11.99 -4.73
CA PHE A 110 -7.93 10.81 -5.35
C PHE A 110 -8.79 10.29 -6.50
N GLN A 111 -8.19 9.50 -7.36
CA GLN A 111 -8.86 8.81 -8.46
C GLN A 111 -8.87 7.32 -8.13
N ALA A 112 -10.03 6.81 -7.75
CA ALA A 112 -10.20 5.46 -7.21
C ALA A 112 -9.80 4.34 -8.17
N ASP A 113 -10.00 4.53 -9.49
CA ASP A 113 -9.69 3.51 -10.50
C ASP A 113 -8.20 3.43 -10.88
N SER A 114 -7.36 4.34 -10.38
CA SER A 114 -5.92 4.37 -10.67
C SER A 114 -5.02 4.44 -9.45
N THR A 115 -5.53 4.91 -8.31
CA THR A 115 -4.75 5.00 -7.07
C THR A 115 -5.10 3.87 -6.12
N HIS A 116 -4.08 3.15 -5.66
CA HIS A 116 -4.27 2.16 -4.60
C HIS A 116 -4.44 2.88 -3.26
N TYR A 117 -5.67 2.94 -2.75
CA TYR A 117 -5.93 3.44 -1.41
C TYR A 117 -6.85 2.50 -0.63
N TYR A 118 -6.87 2.68 0.68
CA TYR A 118 -7.76 2.00 1.61
C TYR A 118 -8.41 3.03 2.52
N VAL A 119 -9.55 2.64 3.10
CA VAL A 119 -10.39 3.46 3.96
C VAL A 119 -10.18 3.07 5.42
N ILE A 120 -10.21 4.06 6.31
CA ILE A 120 -10.25 3.82 7.78
C ILE A 120 -11.51 4.49 8.33
N PRO A 121 -12.22 3.85 9.27
CA PRO A 121 -13.36 4.48 9.94
C PRO A 121 -12.99 5.82 10.56
N LEU A 122 -13.90 6.78 10.47
CA LEU A 122 -13.82 8.06 11.19
C LEU A 122 -13.47 7.85 12.68
N PRO A 123 -12.64 8.72 13.28
CA PRO A 123 -12.29 8.62 14.69
C PRO A 123 -13.53 8.59 15.59
N SER A 124 -13.56 7.64 16.50
CA SER A 124 -14.65 7.45 17.44
C SER A 124 -14.14 6.91 18.79
N SER A 125 -15.05 6.66 19.73
CA SER A 125 -14.71 5.97 20.99
C SER A 125 -14.21 4.53 20.76
N ARG A 126 -14.51 3.91 19.59
CA ARG A 126 -14.00 2.57 19.24
C ARG A 126 -12.51 2.61 18.94
N PHE A 127 -12.11 3.54 18.08
CA PHE A 127 -10.71 3.69 17.67
C PHE A 127 -10.49 5.06 17.04
N SER A 128 -9.30 5.62 17.27
CA SER A 128 -8.86 6.84 16.61
C SER A 128 -7.53 6.57 15.89
N TYR A 129 -7.56 6.53 14.57
CA TYR A 129 -6.36 6.41 13.78
C TYR A 129 -5.37 7.56 14.07
N LYS A 130 -5.88 8.77 14.41
CA LYS A 130 -5.06 9.94 14.79
C LYS A 130 -4.24 9.65 16.04
N SER A 131 -4.90 9.11 17.09
CA SER A 131 -4.23 8.71 18.34
C SER A 131 -3.28 7.52 18.15
N ALA A 132 -3.56 6.67 17.16
CA ALA A 132 -2.71 5.56 16.77
C ALA A 132 -1.48 6.00 15.94
N GLY A 133 -1.33 7.29 15.62
CA GLY A 133 -0.23 7.81 14.81
C GLY A 133 -0.33 7.45 13.32
N ILE A 134 -1.49 7.00 12.86
CA ILE A 134 -1.79 6.81 11.45
C ILE A 134 -2.20 8.14 10.85
N LYS A 135 -1.70 8.46 9.67
CA LYS A 135 -1.91 9.76 9.00
C LYS A 135 -2.35 9.52 7.56
N PRO A 136 -2.99 10.51 6.91
CA PRO A 136 -3.20 10.47 5.47
C PRO A 136 -1.90 10.10 4.74
N GLY A 137 -1.98 9.17 3.79
CA GLY A 137 -0.83 8.61 3.11
C GLY A 137 -0.09 7.49 3.86
N SER A 138 -0.46 7.13 5.09
CA SER A 138 0.09 5.93 5.73
C SER A 138 -0.17 4.70 4.87
N VAL A 139 0.89 3.91 4.61
CA VAL A 139 0.81 2.76 3.71
C VAL A 139 0.36 1.51 4.47
N ALA A 140 -0.57 0.77 3.87
CA ALA A 140 -0.93 -0.58 4.27
C ALA A 140 -0.49 -1.62 3.24
N ALA A 141 -0.20 -2.83 3.70
CA ALA A 141 -0.23 -4.02 2.88
C ALA A 141 -1.66 -4.61 2.95
N VAL A 142 -2.36 -4.59 1.82
CA VAL A 142 -3.67 -5.22 1.67
C VAL A 142 -3.47 -6.58 1.01
N ILE A 143 -4.00 -7.62 1.63
CA ILE A 143 -3.68 -9.02 1.28
C ILE A 143 -4.97 -9.79 1.02
N TYR A 144 -5.04 -10.45 -0.14
CA TYR A 144 -6.14 -11.35 -0.51
C TYR A 144 -5.62 -12.48 -1.40
N ASN A 145 -6.03 -13.71 -1.14
CA ASN A 145 -5.70 -14.90 -1.94
C ASN A 145 -4.23 -14.99 -2.36
N GLY A 146 -3.30 -14.74 -1.41
CA GLY A 146 -1.86 -14.83 -1.65
C GLY A 146 -1.25 -13.64 -2.37
N LYS A 147 -2.03 -12.66 -2.81
CA LYS A 147 -1.56 -11.40 -3.40
C LYS A 147 -1.39 -10.31 -2.35
N VAL A 148 -0.49 -9.38 -2.61
CA VAL A 148 -0.25 -8.18 -1.78
C VAL A 148 -0.31 -6.95 -2.67
N VAL A 149 -1.15 -6.00 -2.30
CA VAL A 149 -1.17 -4.64 -2.85
C VAL A 149 -0.81 -3.67 -1.73
N TYR A 150 0.06 -2.72 -2.02
CA TYR A 150 0.36 -1.63 -1.10
C TYR A 150 -0.51 -0.44 -1.46
N ALA A 151 -1.26 0.06 -0.48
CA ALA A 151 -2.25 1.12 -0.63
C ALA A 151 -2.03 2.22 0.41
N VAL A 152 -2.36 3.47 0.08
CA VAL A 152 -2.30 4.60 1.00
C VAL A 152 -3.63 4.80 1.72
N PHE A 153 -3.60 5.35 2.92
CA PHE A 153 -4.79 5.87 3.59
C PHE A 153 -5.22 7.17 2.92
N ALA A 154 -6.35 7.18 2.24
CA ALA A 154 -6.82 8.33 1.47
C ALA A 154 -8.28 8.72 1.74
N ASP A 155 -9.05 7.84 2.39
CA ASP A 155 -10.45 8.15 2.70
C ASP A 155 -10.90 7.66 4.07
N GLU A 156 -11.97 8.26 4.59
CA GLU A 156 -12.58 7.95 5.89
C GLU A 156 -13.99 7.40 5.67
N GLY A 157 -14.24 6.23 6.24
CA GLY A 157 -15.57 5.60 6.25
C GLY A 157 -16.39 5.89 7.50
N PRO A 158 -17.60 5.33 7.61
CA PRO A 158 -18.44 5.44 8.79
C PRO A 158 -17.76 4.97 10.07
N THR A 159 -18.18 5.49 11.22
CA THR A 159 -17.55 5.20 12.53
C THR A 159 -17.72 3.77 13.03
N ASN A 160 -18.51 2.95 12.34
CA ASN A 160 -18.91 1.60 12.75
C ASN A 160 -18.67 0.51 11.68
N ILE A 161 -18.20 0.89 10.48
CA ILE A 161 -17.94 -0.02 9.37
C ILE A 161 -16.44 -0.01 9.04
N ILE A 162 -15.87 -1.15 8.61
CA ILE A 162 -14.48 -1.30 8.22
C ILE A 162 -14.35 -2.44 7.21
N GLY A 163 -13.51 -2.28 6.20
CA GLY A 163 -13.28 -3.31 5.17
C GLY A 163 -13.43 -2.75 3.77
N GLU A 164 -12.86 -1.56 3.49
CA GLU A 164 -13.11 -0.86 2.24
C GLU A 164 -11.79 -0.40 1.60
N ALA A 165 -11.73 -0.45 0.27
CA ALA A 165 -10.60 0.04 -0.50
C ALA A 165 -10.98 0.40 -1.94
N SER A 166 -10.12 1.19 -2.59
CA SER A 166 -10.35 1.70 -3.94
C SER A 166 -10.54 0.60 -4.99
N TYR A 167 -11.25 0.94 -6.06
CA TYR A 167 -11.37 0.15 -7.28
C TYR A 167 -10.01 -0.42 -7.73
N ALA A 168 -8.95 0.43 -7.79
CA ALA A 168 -7.61 0.01 -8.19
C ALA A 168 -7.00 -1.02 -7.23
N THR A 169 -7.23 -0.89 -5.92
CA THR A 169 -6.74 -1.83 -4.92
C THR A 169 -7.39 -3.20 -5.11
N ALA A 170 -8.72 -3.25 -5.25
CA ALA A 170 -9.46 -4.47 -5.53
C ALA A 170 -8.97 -5.16 -6.80
N LYS A 171 -8.87 -4.41 -7.90
CA LYS A 171 -8.36 -4.90 -9.19
C LYS A 171 -6.95 -5.48 -9.08
N GLY A 172 -6.06 -4.81 -8.33
CA GLY A 172 -4.70 -5.28 -8.08
C GLY A 172 -4.64 -6.61 -7.32
N LEU A 173 -5.58 -6.83 -6.42
CA LEU A 173 -5.74 -8.09 -5.67
C LEU A 173 -6.45 -9.18 -6.48
N GLY A 174 -7.09 -8.83 -7.60
CA GLY A 174 -7.92 -9.74 -8.40
C GLY A 174 -9.30 -9.97 -7.79
N ILE A 175 -9.76 -9.04 -6.98
CA ILE A 175 -11.15 -8.91 -6.53
C ILE A 175 -11.91 -8.23 -7.66
N ASN A 176 -13.19 -8.59 -7.87
CA ASN A 176 -14.05 -7.87 -8.80
C ASN A 176 -14.18 -6.40 -8.34
N PRO A 177 -13.70 -5.41 -9.12
CA PRO A 177 -13.68 -4.03 -8.68
C PRO A 177 -14.97 -3.26 -8.95
N ASP A 178 -16.02 -3.90 -9.44
CA ASP A 178 -17.31 -3.26 -9.72
C ASP A 178 -17.94 -2.76 -8.40
N PRO A 179 -18.21 -1.45 -8.24
CA PRO A 179 -18.70 -0.91 -6.97
C PRO A 179 -20.11 -1.34 -6.62
N ALA A 180 -20.91 -1.79 -7.60
CA ALA A 180 -22.30 -2.20 -7.36
C ALA A 180 -22.47 -3.69 -7.02
N VAL A 181 -21.55 -4.55 -7.51
CA VAL A 181 -21.70 -6.02 -7.41
C VAL A 181 -20.36 -6.74 -7.21
N GLY A 182 -19.29 -6.00 -6.98
CA GLY A 182 -17.95 -6.52 -6.74
C GLY A 182 -17.66 -6.67 -5.26
N GLY A 183 -16.36 -6.60 -4.92
CA GLY A 183 -15.90 -6.77 -3.56
C GLY A 183 -15.55 -8.21 -3.21
N ALA A 184 -15.32 -8.42 -1.92
CA ALA A 184 -15.03 -9.73 -1.35
C ALA A 184 -15.62 -9.80 0.05
N ASP A 185 -16.57 -10.71 0.28
CA ASP A 185 -17.32 -10.82 1.55
C ASP A 185 -16.45 -11.10 2.78
N THR A 186 -15.22 -11.60 2.60
CA THR A 186 -14.31 -11.95 3.69
C THR A 186 -12.90 -12.24 3.18
N GLY A 187 -11.95 -12.39 4.12
CA GLY A 187 -10.62 -12.92 3.81
C GLY A 187 -9.60 -11.86 3.40
N VAL A 188 -9.95 -10.59 3.44
CA VAL A 188 -9.00 -9.50 3.20
C VAL A 188 -8.32 -9.10 4.50
N THR A 189 -7.00 -8.97 4.46
CA THR A 189 -6.20 -8.52 5.62
C THR A 189 -5.51 -7.20 5.27
N TYR A 190 -5.72 -6.22 6.12
CA TYR A 190 -5.10 -4.89 6.03
C TYR A 190 -4.05 -4.78 7.14
N ILE A 191 -2.78 -4.53 6.77
CA ILE A 191 -1.67 -4.32 7.72
C ILE A 191 -1.13 -2.91 7.52
N VAL A 192 -1.45 -2.01 8.43
CA VAL A 192 -1.12 -0.57 8.36
C VAL A 192 0.20 -0.30 9.07
N PHE A 193 1.15 0.29 8.37
CA PHE A 193 2.46 0.68 8.90
C PHE A 193 2.44 2.16 9.31
N GLN A 194 2.49 2.45 10.61
CA GLN A 194 2.30 3.79 11.17
C GLN A 194 3.14 4.90 10.52
N ALA A 195 4.41 4.66 10.27
CA ALA A 195 5.36 5.67 9.77
C ALA A 195 5.58 5.61 8.25
N ALA A 196 4.94 4.67 7.56
CA ALA A 196 5.10 4.48 6.12
C ALA A 196 4.30 5.54 5.36
N ASN A 197 4.96 6.56 4.86
CA ASN A 197 4.34 7.61 4.06
C ASN A 197 5.21 7.90 2.83
N PRO A 198 4.70 7.72 1.60
CA PRO A 198 5.41 8.10 0.38
C PRO A 198 5.44 9.64 0.24
N ASN A 199 6.47 10.17 -0.42
CA ASN A 199 6.59 11.61 -0.63
C ASN A 199 5.42 12.22 -1.42
N LYS A 200 4.78 11.41 -2.29
CA LYS A 200 3.55 11.74 -3.02
C LYS A 200 2.57 10.61 -2.79
N ILE A 201 1.51 10.90 -2.07
CA ILE A 201 0.54 9.89 -1.64
C ILE A 201 -0.32 9.33 -2.77
N GLU A 202 -0.38 10.04 -3.91
CA GLU A 202 -1.02 9.57 -5.14
C GLU A 202 -0.10 8.73 -6.04
N ASP A 203 1.19 8.64 -5.73
CA ASP A 203 2.17 7.88 -6.53
C ASP A 203 2.17 6.40 -6.13
N THR A 204 1.52 5.58 -6.93
CA THR A 204 1.41 4.13 -6.71
C THR A 204 2.77 3.42 -6.69
N ALA A 205 3.76 3.88 -7.47
CA ALA A 205 5.09 3.29 -7.49
C ALA A 205 5.86 3.62 -6.19
N ALA A 206 5.78 4.87 -5.73
CA ALA A 206 6.34 5.30 -4.45
C ALA A 206 5.66 4.58 -3.28
N THR A 207 4.33 4.45 -3.31
CA THR A 207 3.55 3.68 -2.32
C THR A 207 4.01 2.23 -2.24
N LYS A 208 4.16 1.57 -3.38
CA LYS A 208 4.67 0.19 -3.44
C LYS A 208 6.08 0.09 -2.86
N THR A 209 6.99 0.97 -3.23
CA THR A 209 8.38 0.96 -2.75
C THR A 209 8.44 1.17 -1.24
N THR A 210 7.74 2.18 -0.72
CA THR A 210 7.63 2.48 0.71
C THR A 210 7.01 1.30 1.46
N GLY A 211 5.89 0.79 0.96
CA GLY A 211 5.20 -0.34 1.58
C GLY A 211 6.06 -1.60 1.65
N GLN A 212 6.78 -1.94 0.59
CA GLN A 212 7.71 -3.08 0.58
C GLN A 212 8.83 -2.94 1.62
N GLN A 213 9.37 -1.73 1.77
CA GLN A 213 10.41 -1.46 2.77
C GLN A 213 9.86 -1.65 4.20
N PHE A 214 8.72 -1.04 4.51
CA PHE A 214 8.12 -1.15 5.83
C PHE A 214 7.62 -2.56 6.13
N ALA A 215 7.12 -3.28 5.14
CA ALA A 215 6.75 -4.68 5.25
C ALA A 215 7.96 -5.58 5.60
N ARG A 216 9.13 -5.36 4.99
CA ARG A 216 10.37 -6.06 5.36
C ARG A 216 10.78 -5.73 6.80
N ASN A 217 10.76 -4.46 7.17
CA ASN A 217 11.09 -4.02 8.54
C ASN A 217 10.13 -4.66 9.57
N PHE A 218 8.84 -4.69 9.27
CA PHE A 218 7.82 -5.32 10.10
C PHE A 218 8.07 -6.81 10.32
N ILE A 219 8.42 -7.55 9.26
CA ILE A 219 8.74 -8.99 9.37
C ILE A 219 9.99 -9.22 10.22
N ASN A 220 11.02 -8.40 10.05
CA ASN A 220 12.30 -8.55 10.75
C ASN A 220 12.21 -8.17 12.24
N ALA A 221 11.27 -7.30 12.62
CA ALA A 221 11.10 -6.81 13.99
C ALA A 221 10.12 -7.65 14.83
N ASN A 222 9.38 -8.57 14.22
CA ASN A 222 8.37 -9.42 14.84
C ASN A 222 8.63 -10.90 14.54
#